data_29a371e3027277991b2fdd7e5d24c543
#
_entry.id   29a371e3027277991b2fdd7e5d24c543
#
_cell.length_a   1.000
_cell.length_b   1.000
_cell.length_c   1.000
_cell.angle_alpha   90.00
_cell.angle_beta   90.00
_cell.angle_gamma   90.00
#
_symmetry.space_group_name_H-M   'P 1'
#
loop_
_entity.id
_entity.type
_entity.pdbx_description
1 polymer ?
#
loop_
_entity_poly.entity_id
_entity_poly.type
_entity_poly.pdbx_seq_one_letter_code
_entity_poly.pdbx_strand_id
1 'polypeptide(L)'
;MLTLFLLIFTAVCGVSPYVPHRYHFVNQKKNWTEAQSYCRKTYTDLATINNMDEMKKLNDTLKNLRKLAIYPHIGLKRRGTGRWQWSLADESFYGSGCTDGSCITYDCPGNYIFINDSKTWREAQSYCRQSYTDLASVRNLTENKQICEVAENSSGSFWIGLFYDIWEWSDQSNSSFRYWNSTQANNNQQVAGGGENCTGVSLKQSGLWHDINCDVQFPFICHEDKLILIQQKLSWREALRYCRENHVDLVSVHSEEIQLWVKDVAQKASTDHVWLGLRHTCALSLWFWISGDFICYDNWAPGNGTDSEDCSPVERTGAVQARGDQQWVSLPENQTLNFICIRYEG
;
A
#
# COMPACT_ATOMS: atom_id res chain seq x y z
N MET A 1 -33.65 -8.28 44.85
CA MET A 1 -32.40 -8.78 44.26
C MET A 1 -32.51 -8.64 42.76
N LEU A 2 -32.01 -7.52 42.22
CA LEU A 2 -31.87 -7.32 40.76
C LEU A 2 -30.47 -7.70 40.40
N THR A 3 -30.26 -8.80 39.67
CA THR A 3 -28.99 -9.20 39.06
C THR A 3 -28.79 -8.38 37.82
N LEU A 4 -27.86 -7.45 37.93
CA LEU A 4 -27.36 -6.65 36.78
C LEU A 4 -26.50 -7.57 35.91
N PHE A 5 -27.00 -7.99 34.74
CA PHE A 5 -26.19 -8.64 33.73
C PHE A 5 -25.30 -7.58 33.05
N LEU A 6 -24.04 -7.52 33.43
CA LEU A 6 -23.01 -6.86 32.67
C LEU A 6 -22.75 -7.70 31.39
N LEU A 7 -23.34 -7.27 30.27
CA LEU A 7 -22.94 -7.71 28.97
C LEU A 7 -21.57 -7.09 28.68
N ILE A 8 -20.51 -7.86 28.91
CA ILE A 8 -19.17 -7.52 28.40
C ILE A 8 -19.21 -7.80 26.91
N PHE A 9 -19.43 -6.75 26.11
CA PHE A 9 -19.15 -6.81 24.69
C PHE A 9 -17.64 -6.85 24.50
N THR A 10 -17.09 -8.04 24.30
CA THR A 10 -15.75 -8.17 23.72
C THR A 10 -15.82 -7.69 22.29
N ALA A 11 -15.34 -6.47 22.05
CA ALA A 11 -15.15 -5.97 20.69
C ALA A 11 -14.11 -6.85 20.00
N VAL A 12 -14.57 -7.73 19.13
CA VAL A 12 -13.69 -8.48 18.25
C VAL A 12 -13.34 -7.53 17.10
N CYS A 13 -12.16 -6.93 17.17
CA CYS A 13 -11.58 -6.21 16.03
C CYS A 13 -11.27 -7.24 14.93
N GLY A 14 -12.26 -7.51 14.10
CA GLY A 14 -12.09 -8.38 12.93
C GLY A 14 -11.20 -7.67 11.93
N VAL A 15 -9.99 -8.20 11.71
CA VAL A 15 -9.14 -7.78 10.59
C VAL A 15 -9.80 -8.26 9.31
N SER A 16 -10.62 -7.43 8.70
CA SER A 16 -11.05 -7.66 7.32
C SER A 16 -9.83 -7.43 6.42
N PRO A 17 -9.44 -8.36 5.54
CA PRO A 17 -8.36 -8.13 4.59
C PRO A 17 -8.84 -7.09 3.56
N TYR A 18 -8.70 -5.83 3.93
CA TYR A 18 -9.03 -4.70 3.06
C TYR A 18 -7.91 -4.53 2.05
N VAL A 19 -8.20 -4.80 0.78
CA VAL A 19 -7.27 -4.60 -0.34
C VAL A 19 -7.68 -3.32 -1.06
N PRO A 20 -6.76 -2.35 -1.26
CA PRO A 20 -7.08 -1.02 -1.79
C PRO A 20 -7.56 -1.07 -3.24
N HIS A 21 -7.13 -2.08 -3.97
CA HIS A 21 -7.40 -2.22 -5.38
C HIS A 21 -8.49 -3.27 -5.67
N ARG A 22 -9.39 -2.92 -6.57
CA ARG A 22 -10.25 -3.86 -7.27
C ARG A 22 -9.67 -4.11 -8.65
N TYR A 23 -9.50 -5.39 -9.01
CA TYR A 23 -8.94 -5.77 -10.30
C TYR A 23 -10.02 -6.11 -11.32
N HIS A 24 -9.87 -5.56 -12.53
CA HIS A 24 -10.76 -5.77 -13.64
C HIS A 24 -10.00 -6.38 -14.82
N PHE A 25 -10.35 -7.60 -15.20
CA PHE A 25 -9.82 -8.22 -16.42
C PHE A 25 -10.59 -7.70 -17.64
N VAL A 26 -9.85 -7.09 -18.57
CA VAL A 26 -10.39 -6.57 -19.82
C VAL A 26 -9.98 -7.47 -20.96
N ASN A 27 -10.95 -8.22 -21.53
CA ASN A 27 -10.73 -9.14 -22.64
C ASN A 27 -10.73 -8.42 -23.99
N GLN A 28 -9.89 -7.41 -24.12
CA GLN A 28 -9.62 -6.69 -25.37
C GLN A 28 -8.11 -6.76 -25.64
N LYS A 29 -7.72 -7.08 -26.87
CA LYS A 29 -6.31 -7.10 -27.25
C LYS A 29 -5.85 -5.69 -27.55
N LYS A 30 -4.91 -5.18 -26.75
CA LYS A 30 -4.27 -3.88 -26.90
C LYS A 30 -2.78 -3.99 -26.59
N ASN A 31 -1.97 -3.13 -27.19
CA ASN A 31 -0.60 -2.94 -26.73
C ASN A 31 -0.60 -2.26 -25.34
N TRP A 32 0.54 -2.24 -24.66
CA TRP A 32 0.60 -1.75 -23.28
C TRP A 32 0.14 -0.29 -23.13
N THR A 33 0.53 0.60 -24.05
CA THR A 33 0.17 2.03 -24.02
C THR A 33 -1.33 2.25 -24.24
N GLU A 34 -1.92 1.51 -25.16
CA GLU A 34 -3.37 1.55 -25.42
C GLU A 34 -4.16 0.99 -24.24
N ALA A 35 -3.65 -0.07 -23.61
CA ALA A 35 -4.23 -0.68 -22.41
C ALA A 35 -4.21 0.31 -21.25
N GLN A 36 -3.07 0.98 -21.01
CA GLN A 36 -2.94 2.03 -19.99
C GLN A 36 -3.95 3.16 -20.23
N SER A 37 -4.04 3.65 -21.47
CA SER A 37 -4.98 4.72 -21.81
C SER A 37 -6.44 4.31 -21.57
N TYR A 38 -6.79 3.06 -21.86
CA TYR A 38 -8.11 2.52 -21.58
C TYR A 38 -8.38 2.44 -20.07
N CYS A 39 -7.44 1.89 -19.28
CA CYS A 39 -7.60 1.78 -17.83
C CYS A 39 -7.75 3.15 -17.18
N ARG A 40 -6.94 4.14 -17.57
CA ARG A 40 -7.03 5.52 -17.06
C ARG A 40 -8.34 6.23 -17.41
N LYS A 41 -8.95 5.85 -18.52
CA LYS A 41 -10.25 6.41 -18.93
C LYS A 41 -11.43 5.78 -18.19
N THR A 42 -11.35 4.49 -17.85
CA THR A 42 -12.49 3.68 -17.36
C THR A 42 -12.37 3.37 -15.87
N TYR A 43 -11.15 3.19 -15.38
CA TYR A 43 -10.78 2.83 -14.01
C TYR A 43 -9.72 3.82 -13.48
N THR A 44 -8.80 3.37 -12.61
CA THR A 44 -7.69 4.22 -12.14
C THR A 44 -6.47 4.12 -13.05
N ASP A 45 -5.93 2.92 -13.23
CA ASP A 45 -4.77 2.67 -14.11
C ASP A 45 -4.66 1.17 -14.46
N LEU A 46 -3.63 0.77 -15.23
CA LEU A 46 -3.21 -0.62 -15.32
C LEU A 46 -2.86 -1.16 -13.92
N ALA A 47 -3.12 -2.44 -13.71
CA ALA A 47 -3.01 -3.07 -12.40
C ALA A 47 -1.62 -2.86 -11.76
N THR A 48 -1.59 -2.21 -10.62
CA THR A 48 -0.48 -2.16 -9.66
C THR A 48 -0.74 -3.19 -8.57
N ILE A 49 0.29 -3.88 -8.09
CA ILE A 49 0.20 -4.97 -7.11
C ILE A 49 1.26 -4.71 -6.05
N ASN A 50 0.84 -4.50 -4.81
CA ASN A 50 1.70 -4.03 -3.73
C ASN A 50 2.19 -5.16 -2.81
N ASN A 51 1.47 -6.27 -2.73
CA ASN A 51 1.77 -7.37 -1.80
C ASN A 51 1.15 -8.69 -2.27
N MET A 52 1.38 -9.76 -1.49
CA MET A 52 0.86 -11.10 -1.79
C MET A 52 -0.65 -11.23 -1.66
N ASP A 53 -1.31 -10.43 -0.84
CA ASP A 53 -2.77 -10.49 -0.68
C ASP A 53 -3.47 -9.88 -1.88
N GLU A 54 -2.93 -8.79 -2.42
CA GLU A 54 -3.35 -8.26 -3.72
C GLU A 54 -3.10 -9.25 -4.85
N MET A 55 -1.93 -9.93 -4.85
CA MET A 55 -1.63 -10.97 -5.84
C MET A 55 -2.59 -12.15 -5.75
N LYS A 56 -3.00 -12.58 -4.54
CA LYS A 56 -4.03 -13.61 -4.34
C LYS A 56 -5.37 -13.16 -4.91
N LYS A 57 -5.80 -11.93 -4.61
CA LYS A 57 -7.04 -11.36 -5.12
C LYS A 57 -7.06 -11.25 -6.63
N LEU A 58 -5.95 -10.81 -7.23
CA LEU A 58 -5.77 -10.84 -8.67
C LEU A 58 -5.92 -12.26 -9.24
N ASN A 59 -5.26 -13.23 -8.63
CA ASN A 59 -5.35 -14.64 -9.04
C ASN A 59 -6.78 -15.21 -8.93
N ASP A 60 -7.54 -14.81 -7.93
CA ASP A 60 -8.94 -15.18 -7.79
C ASP A 60 -9.82 -14.58 -8.89
N THR A 61 -9.56 -13.32 -9.25
CA THR A 61 -10.21 -12.67 -10.39
C THR A 61 -9.92 -13.42 -11.71
N LEU A 62 -8.73 -13.97 -11.86
CA LEU A 62 -8.26 -14.65 -13.08
C LEU A 62 -8.47 -16.17 -13.08
N LYS A 63 -8.97 -16.78 -11.99
CA LYS A 63 -9.03 -18.26 -11.83
C LYS A 63 -9.75 -18.98 -12.96
N ASN A 64 -10.81 -18.41 -13.48
CA ASN A 64 -11.60 -19.00 -14.56
C ASN A 64 -10.90 -18.92 -15.94
N LEU A 65 -9.85 -18.12 -16.06
CA LEU A 65 -9.10 -17.86 -17.28
C LEU A 65 -7.80 -18.65 -17.38
N ARG A 66 -7.42 -19.42 -16.37
CA ARG A 66 -6.13 -20.15 -16.27
C ARG A 66 -5.88 -21.15 -17.41
N LYS A 67 -6.92 -21.54 -18.17
CA LYS A 67 -6.77 -22.39 -19.34
C LYS A 67 -6.19 -21.67 -20.57
N LEU A 68 -6.20 -20.33 -20.55
CA LEU A 68 -5.70 -19.53 -21.66
C LEU A 68 -4.18 -19.35 -21.56
N ALA A 69 -3.48 -19.57 -22.66
CA ALA A 69 -2.04 -19.35 -22.77
C ALA A 69 -1.77 -17.89 -23.18
N ILE A 70 -2.12 -16.96 -22.31
CA ILE A 70 -1.98 -15.52 -22.53
C ILE A 70 -1.29 -14.85 -21.34
N TYR A 71 -0.76 -13.66 -21.60
CA TYR A 71 -0.06 -12.83 -20.62
C TYR A 71 -0.73 -11.46 -20.55
N PRO A 72 -1.87 -11.31 -19.81
CA PRO A 72 -2.50 -10.01 -19.64
C PRO A 72 -1.50 -8.97 -19.13
N HIS A 73 -1.50 -7.79 -19.74
CA HIS A 73 -0.65 -6.67 -19.31
C HIS A 73 -1.05 -6.18 -17.91
N ILE A 74 -0.03 -5.81 -17.13
CA ILE A 74 -0.17 -5.07 -15.87
C ILE A 74 0.65 -3.77 -15.94
N GLY A 75 0.53 -2.91 -14.94
CA GLY A 75 1.10 -1.56 -14.94
C GLY A 75 2.63 -1.47 -14.82
N LEU A 76 3.35 -2.58 -14.67
CA LEU A 76 4.78 -2.56 -14.48
C LEU A 76 5.52 -2.47 -15.82
N LYS A 77 6.37 -1.45 -15.96
CA LYS A 77 7.14 -1.14 -17.16
C LYS A 77 8.58 -0.82 -16.82
N ARG A 78 9.52 -1.20 -17.72
CA ARG A 78 10.94 -0.90 -17.55
C ARG A 78 11.21 0.58 -17.81
N ARG A 79 11.96 1.20 -16.90
CA ARG A 79 12.53 2.54 -17.06
C ARG A 79 13.78 2.53 -17.92
N GLY A 80 14.08 3.66 -18.55
CA GLY A 80 15.37 3.86 -19.24
C GLY A 80 16.54 3.94 -18.26
N THR A 81 16.32 4.52 -17.08
CA THR A 81 17.29 4.60 -15.97
C THR A 81 16.65 4.07 -14.70
N GLY A 82 17.33 3.16 -14.03
CA GLY A 82 16.86 2.63 -12.74
C GLY A 82 17.09 3.60 -11.58
N ARG A 83 16.52 3.26 -10.46
CA ARG A 83 16.73 3.98 -9.17
C ARG A 83 17.01 2.98 -8.05
N TRP A 84 17.73 3.44 -7.04
CA TRP A 84 17.87 2.70 -5.81
C TRP A 84 16.56 2.79 -4.99
N GLN A 85 16.12 1.67 -4.48
CA GLN A 85 14.91 1.57 -3.66
C GLN A 85 15.15 0.62 -2.48
N TRP A 86 14.41 0.85 -1.39
CA TRP A 86 14.33 -0.10 -0.29
C TRP A 86 13.23 -1.15 -0.55
N SER A 87 13.46 -2.38 -0.10
CA SER A 87 12.50 -3.47 -0.18
C SER A 87 11.21 -3.14 0.56
N LEU A 88 11.33 -2.66 1.79
CA LEU A 88 10.25 -1.99 2.50
C LEU A 88 10.15 -0.57 1.94
N ALA A 89 9.01 -0.22 1.34
CA ALA A 89 8.77 1.11 0.74
C ALA A 89 8.69 2.18 1.84
N ASP A 90 9.83 2.66 2.30
CA ASP A 90 10.00 3.56 3.43
C ASP A 90 10.92 4.73 3.07
N GLU A 91 10.74 5.89 3.71
CA GLU A 91 11.67 7.03 3.56
C GLU A 91 13.03 6.69 4.17
N SER A 92 14.09 6.80 3.38
CA SER A 92 15.36 6.16 3.71
C SER A 92 16.57 7.03 3.49
N PHE A 93 17.58 6.78 4.30
CA PHE A 93 18.89 7.40 4.25
C PHE A 93 19.86 6.58 3.37
N TYR A 94 20.63 7.26 2.51
CA TYR A 94 21.70 6.66 1.72
C TYR A 94 23.04 7.01 2.35
N GLY A 95 23.50 6.20 3.30
CA GLY A 95 24.85 6.29 3.88
C GLY A 95 25.76 5.17 3.39
N SER A 96 27.07 5.37 3.39
CA SER A 96 28.05 4.29 3.15
C SER A 96 27.99 3.30 4.32
N GLY A 97 27.43 2.13 4.08
CA GLY A 97 27.23 1.06 5.06
C GLY A 97 28.05 -0.18 4.77
N CYS A 98 28.00 -1.12 5.67
CA CYS A 98 28.74 -2.37 5.68
C CYS A 98 28.54 -3.20 4.40
N THR A 99 29.61 -3.78 3.91
CA THR A 99 29.61 -4.70 2.76
C THR A 99 30.11 -6.05 3.24
N ASP A 100 29.29 -7.07 3.15
CA ASP A 100 29.62 -8.49 2.94
C ASP A 100 28.44 -9.49 3.23
N GLY A 101 27.91 -10.16 2.28
CA GLY A 101 27.25 -11.43 1.90
C GLY A 101 26.18 -12.16 2.71
N SER A 102 25.56 -11.70 3.77
CA SER A 102 24.40 -12.36 4.43
C SER A 102 23.20 -11.43 4.61
N CYS A 103 22.06 -11.98 4.98
CA CYS A 103 20.80 -11.23 5.07
C CYS A 103 20.55 -10.72 6.50
N ILE A 104 20.13 -9.45 6.64
CA ILE A 104 19.59 -8.93 7.90
C ILE A 104 18.11 -8.55 7.70
N THR A 105 17.27 -8.96 8.63
CA THR A 105 15.84 -8.72 8.61
C THR A 105 15.42 -7.76 9.73
N TYR A 106 14.29 -7.09 9.55
CA TYR A 106 13.67 -6.22 10.53
C TYR A 106 12.44 -6.90 11.13
N ASP A 107 12.37 -6.97 12.45
CA ASP A 107 11.20 -7.42 13.20
C ASP A 107 10.75 -6.29 14.15
N CYS A 108 9.46 -6.02 14.24
CA CYS A 108 8.91 -4.89 15.00
C CYS A 108 9.09 -5.04 16.52
N PRO A 109 9.36 -3.96 17.25
CA PRO A 109 10.02 -2.70 16.94
C PRO A 109 11.52 -2.72 17.30
N GLY A 110 12.38 -2.63 16.29
CA GLY A 110 13.79 -2.30 16.49
C GLY A 110 14.76 -3.47 16.64
N ASN A 111 14.35 -4.72 16.47
CA ASN A 111 15.24 -5.88 16.53
C ASN A 111 15.65 -6.33 15.12
N TYR A 112 16.94 -6.21 14.81
CA TYR A 112 17.51 -6.80 13.62
C TYR A 112 17.93 -8.25 13.91
N ILE A 113 17.64 -9.15 12.98
CA ILE A 113 17.99 -10.58 13.09
C ILE A 113 18.88 -10.94 11.92
N PHE A 114 20.05 -11.51 12.23
CA PHE A 114 20.98 -11.99 11.23
C PHE A 114 20.63 -13.43 10.83
N ILE A 115 20.40 -13.64 9.53
CA ILE A 115 20.12 -14.96 8.96
C ILE A 115 21.36 -15.47 8.24
N ASN A 116 22.00 -16.45 8.83
CA ASN A 116 23.20 -17.09 8.29
C ASN A 116 22.84 -18.23 7.32
N ASP A 117 22.13 -17.87 6.23
CA ASP A 117 21.73 -18.80 5.18
C ASP A 117 21.94 -18.16 3.82
N SER A 118 22.77 -18.81 2.98
CA SER A 118 23.13 -18.28 1.68
C SER A 118 21.96 -18.32 0.72
N LYS A 119 21.49 -17.14 0.29
CA LYS A 119 20.37 -16.94 -0.62
C LYS A 119 20.72 -15.87 -1.65
N THR A 120 20.04 -15.89 -2.78
CA THR A 120 19.99 -14.72 -3.67
C THR A 120 19.19 -13.60 -2.97
N TRP A 121 19.39 -12.34 -3.39
CA TRP A 121 18.67 -11.20 -2.79
C TRP A 121 17.14 -11.39 -2.81
N ARG A 122 16.59 -11.92 -3.89
CA ARG A 122 15.13 -12.15 -4.02
C ARG A 122 14.63 -13.29 -3.13
N GLU A 123 15.41 -14.34 -2.98
CA GLU A 123 15.08 -15.43 -2.06
C GLU A 123 15.17 -14.96 -0.60
N ALA A 124 16.17 -14.13 -0.28
CA ALA A 124 16.30 -13.49 1.02
C ALA A 124 15.10 -12.58 1.32
N GLN A 125 14.71 -11.72 0.37
CA GLN A 125 13.50 -10.89 0.48
C GLN A 125 12.24 -11.73 0.74
N SER A 126 12.04 -12.79 -0.05
CA SER A 126 10.88 -13.67 0.10
C SER A 126 10.87 -14.38 1.46
N TYR A 127 12.03 -14.84 1.92
CA TYR A 127 12.18 -15.47 3.23
C TYR A 127 11.87 -14.49 4.37
N CYS A 128 12.43 -13.27 4.31
CA CYS A 128 12.19 -12.24 5.31
C CYS A 128 10.71 -11.84 5.38
N ARG A 129 10.05 -11.68 4.24
CA ARG A 129 8.61 -11.37 4.19
C ARG A 129 7.71 -12.50 4.66
N GLN A 130 8.15 -13.74 4.60
CA GLN A 130 7.38 -14.89 5.09
C GLN A 130 7.52 -15.10 6.60
N SER A 131 8.70 -14.86 7.16
CA SER A 131 9.06 -15.20 8.54
C SER A 131 9.20 -13.99 9.46
N TYR A 132 9.37 -12.79 8.88
CA TYR A 132 9.60 -11.51 9.53
C TYR A 132 8.88 -10.40 8.74
N THR A 133 9.27 -9.13 8.94
CA THR A 133 8.67 -8.00 8.22
C THR A 133 9.21 -7.88 6.78
N ASP A 134 10.51 -7.66 6.62
CA ASP A 134 11.20 -7.55 5.32
C ASP A 134 12.74 -7.59 5.52
N LEU A 135 13.51 -7.51 4.43
CA LEU A 135 14.93 -7.20 4.49
C LEU A 135 15.16 -5.84 5.18
N ALA A 136 16.22 -5.75 5.97
CA ALA A 136 16.52 -4.56 6.76
C ALA A 136 16.69 -3.31 5.90
N SER A 137 15.95 -2.25 6.24
CA SER A 137 16.15 -0.90 5.73
C SER A 137 17.04 -0.09 6.68
N VAL A 138 17.81 0.87 6.14
CA VAL A 138 18.70 1.74 6.92
C VAL A 138 18.23 3.18 6.75
N ARG A 139 17.66 3.76 7.80
CA ARG A 139 17.11 5.12 7.79
C ARG A 139 18.06 6.17 8.36
N ASN A 140 19.02 5.74 9.19
CA ASN A 140 19.95 6.62 9.88
C ASN A 140 21.21 5.88 10.34
N LEU A 141 22.20 6.62 10.83
CA LEU A 141 23.48 6.06 11.32
C LEU A 141 23.34 5.14 12.54
N THR A 142 22.34 5.36 13.37
CA THR A 142 22.07 4.51 14.55
C THR A 142 21.62 3.13 14.12
N GLU A 143 20.67 3.05 13.20
CA GLU A 143 20.21 1.78 12.63
C GLU A 143 21.33 1.07 11.88
N ASN A 144 22.14 1.78 11.11
CA ASN A 144 23.30 1.20 10.44
C ASN A 144 24.27 0.56 11.45
N LYS A 145 24.53 1.25 12.59
CA LYS A 145 25.37 0.74 13.64
C LYS A 145 24.78 -0.53 14.28
N GLN A 146 23.49 -0.54 14.59
CA GLN A 146 22.80 -1.73 15.14
C GLN A 146 22.87 -2.92 14.18
N ILE A 147 22.71 -2.70 12.88
CA ILE A 147 22.85 -3.75 11.86
C ILE A 147 24.28 -4.31 11.86
N CYS A 148 25.29 -3.44 11.92
CA CYS A 148 26.68 -3.87 12.00
C CYS A 148 26.98 -4.66 13.28
N GLU A 149 26.44 -4.25 14.44
CA GLU A 149 26.58 -4.96 15.71
C GLU A 149 25.98 -6.37 15.67
N VAL A 150 24.81 -6.54 15.06
CA VAL A 150 24.16 -7.84 14.87
C VAL A 150 24.97 -8.76 13.94
N ALA A 151 25.67 -8.17 12.97
CA ALA A 151 26.50 -8.90 12.02
C ALA A 151 27.97 -9.09 12.47
N GLU A 152 28.38 -8.55 13.62
CA GLU A 152 29.78 -8.46 14.07
C GLU A 152 30.51 -9.82 14.12
N ASN A 153 29.77 -10.90 14.34
CA ASN A 153 30.32 -12.25 14.37
C ASN A 153 30.26 -13.00 13.03
N SER A 154 29.81 -12.33 11.96
CA SER A 154 29.76 -12.91 10.63
C SER A 154 30.97 -12.51 9.80
N SER A 155 31.59 -13.48 9.16
CA SER A 155 32.65 -13.22 8.17
C SER A 155 32.04 -13.34 6.78
N GLY A 156 31.83 -12.22 6.14
CA GLY A 156 31.30 -12.24 4.77
C GLY A 156 30.32 -11.09 4.49
N SER A 157 29.76 -11.01 3.26
CA SER A 157 28.81 -10.03 2.80
C SER A 157 27.37 -10.48 3.08
N PHE A 158 26.46 -9.60 3.44
CA PHE A 158 25.06 -9.91 3.68
C PHE A 158 24.12 -8.96 2.94
N TRP A 159 22.96 -9.49 2.57
CA TRP A 159 21.94 -8.73 1.91
C TRP A 159 21.19 -7.81 2.89
N ILE A 160 20.96 -6.57 2.45
CA ILE A 160 20.00 -5.62 3.05
C ILE A 160 18.91 -5.30 2.05
N GLY A 161 17.89 -4.56 2.47
CA GLY A 161 16.74 -4.25 1.61
C GLY A 161 17.00 -3.30 0.46
N LEU A 162 18.21 -2.75 0.30
CA LEU A 162 18.55 -1.82 -0.79
C LEU A 162 18.78 -2.59 -2.10
N PHE A 163 18.07 -2.17 -3.17
CA PHE A 163 18.25 -2.77 -4.50
C PHE A 163 18.10 -1.71 -5.60
N TYR A 164 18.70 -1.99 -6.73
CA TYR A 164 18.58 -1.14 -7.92
C TYR A 164 17.44 -1.64 -8.78
N ASP A 165 16.38 -0.82 -8.92
CA ASP A 165 15.18 -1.18 -9.67
C ASP A 165 15.08 -0.36 -10.96
N ILE A 166 14.86 -1.08 -12.05
CA ILE A 166 14.64 -0.51 -13.39
C ILE A 166 13.17 -0.58 -13.80
N TRP A 167 12.30 -1.10 -12.94
CA TRP A 167 10.88 -1.25 -13.19
C TRP A 167 10.07 -0.20 -12.42
N GLU A 168 9.12 0.42 -13.09
CA GLU A 168 8.20 1.39 -12.49
C GLU A 168 6.76 1.02 -12.75
N TRP A 169 5.89 1.30 -11.80
CA TRP A 169 4.46 1.18 -11.96
C TRP A 169 3.91 2.37 -12.77
N SER A 170 2.88 2.12 -13.59
CA SER A 170 2.27 3.12 -14.46
C SER A 170 1.63 4.27 -13.69
N ASP A 171 1.10 4.01 -12.50
CA ASP A 171 0.54 4.99 -11.57
C ASP A 171 1.60 5.72 -10.73
N GLN A 172 2.90 5.42 -10.96
CA GLN A 172 4.05 5.97 -10.24
C GLN A 172 4.13 5.53 -8.77
N SER A 173 3.39 4.50 -8.36
CA SER A 173 3.49 3.96 -7.00
C SER A 173 4.91 3.46 -6.69
N ASN A 174 5.31 3.58 -5.41
CA ASN A 174 6.63 3.19 -4.94
C ASN A 174 6.73 1.70 -4.56
N SER A 175 5.71 0.89 -4.89
CA SER A 175 5.69 -0.52 -4.52
C SER A 175 6.90 -1.28 -5.06
N SER A 176 7.64 -1.88 -4.13
CA SER A 176 8.80 -2.74 -4.42
C SER A 176 8.40 -4.22 -4.61
N PHE A 177 7.12 -4.54 -4.48
CA PHE A 177 6.64 -5.91 -4.67
C PHE A 177 6.87 -6.39 -6.10
N ARG A 178 7.42 -7.60 -6.25
CA ARG A 178 7.69 -8.26 -7.53
C ARG A 178 7.36 -9.74 -7.43
N TYR A 179 6.68 -10.28 -8.44
CA TYR A 179 6.25 -11.69 -8.47
C TYR A 179 6.69 -12.37 -9.78
N TRP A 180 7.98 -12.18 -10.13
CA TRP A 180 8.57 -12.73 -11.33
C TRP A 180 8.63 -14.26 -11.33
N ASN A 181 8.47 -14.86 -12.51
CA ASN A 181 8.94 -16.23 -12.72
C ASN A 181 10.47 -16.29 -12.48
N SER A 182 11.00 -17.41 -12.01
CA SER A 182 12.40 -17.55 -11.60
C SER A 182 13.42 -17.25 -12.73
N THR A 183 12.99 -17.35 -13.99
CA THR A 183 13.83 -17.07 -15.17
C THR A 183 13.59 -15.68 -15.77
N GLN A 184 12.75 -14.87 -15.14
CA GLN A 184 12.32 -13.56 -15.59
C GLN A 184 12.73 -12.47 -14.53
N ALA A 185 12.89 -11.22 -14.83
CA ALA A 185 12.80 -10.55 -16.13
C ALA A 185 14.15 -10.64 -16.85
N ASN A 186 14.22 -11.29 -17.98
CA ASN A 186 15.47 -11.56 -18.69
C ASN A 186 15.75 -10.56 -19.85
N ASN A 187 14.77 -9.74 -20.21
CA ASN A 187 14.82 -8.78 -21.31
C ASN A 187 15.37 -9.37 -22.61
N ASN A 188 14.72 -10.41 -23.09
CA ASN A 188 15.14 -11.08 -24.32
C ASN A 188 15.11 -10.12 -25.51
N GLN A 189 16.27 -9.56 -25.87
CA GLN A 189 16.40 -8.58 -26.96
C GLN A 189 16.27 -9.20 -28.36
N GLN A 190 16.19 -10.53 -28.49
CA GLN A 190 15.94 -11.22 -29.75
C GLN A 190 14.47 -11.09 -30.21
N VAL A 191 13.59 -10.57 -29.35
CA VAL A 191 12.20 -10.28 -29.70
C VAL A 191 12.13 -9.05 -30.59
N ALA A 192 11.47 -9.18 -31.74
CA ALA A 192 11.27 -8.07 -32.68
C ALA A 192 10.55 -6.90 -31.96
N GLY A 193 11.07 -5.67 -32.11
CA GLY A 193 10.47 -4.48 -31.52
C GLY A 193 11.23 -3.87 -30.32
N GLY A 194 12.49 -4.32 -30.06
CA GLY A 194 13.38 -3.60 -29.12
C GLY A 194 13.39 -4.12 -27.69
N GLY A 195 13.08 -5.40 -27.46
CA GLY A 195 13.19 -6.05 -26.17
C GLY A 195 11.88 -6.12 -25.37
N GLU A 196 11.96 -6.74 -24.20
CA GLU A 196 10.83 -7.01 -23.31
C GLU A 196 10.81 -5.98 -22.17
N ASN A 197 10.13 -4.87 -22.39
CA ASN A 197 10.12 -3.71 -21.49
C ASN A 197 8.79 -3.52 -20.72
N CYS A 198 7.82 -4.40 -20.94
CA CYS A 198 6.52 -4.40 -20.27
C CYS A 198 6.29 -5.72 -19.54
N THR A 199 5.28 -5.79 -18.69
CA THR A 199 5.02 -6.96 -17.85
C THR A 199 3.66 -7.56 -18.15
N GLY A 200 3.62 -8.90 -18.25
CA GLY A 200 2.40 -9.67 -18.31
C GLY A 200 2.34 -10.73 -17.22
N VAL A 201 1.12 -11.07 -16.81
CA VAL A 201 0.82 -12.09 -15.80
C VAL A 201 0.57 -13.43 -16.48
N SER A 202 1.34 -14.47 -16.18
CA SER A 202 1.12 -15.80 -16.73
C SER A 202 -0.07 -16.50 -16.08
N LEU A 203 -1.16 -16.65 -16.80
CA LEU A 203 -2.35 -17.35 -16.30
C LEU A 203 -2.08 -18.84 -16.04
N LYS A 204 -1.18 -19.47 -16.78
CA LYS A 204 -0.82 -20.89 -16.60
C LYS A 204 0.10 -21.15 -15.42
N GLN A 205 0.88 -20.16 -14.99
CA GLN A 205 1.91 -20.30 -13.96
C GLN A 205 1.49 -19.57 -12.67
N SER A 206 0.24 -19.72 -12.27
CA SER A 206 -0.28 -19.18 -11.01
C SER A 206 -0.09 -17.68 -10.80
N GLY A 207 -0.07 -16.92 -11.90
CA GLY A 207 0.07 -15.47 -11.84
C GLY A 207 1.52 -14.97 -11.81
N LEU A 208 2.53 -15.82 -12.00
CA LEU A 208 3.92 -15.38 -12.09
C LEU A 208 4.11 -14.40 -13.24
N TRP A 209 4.93 -13.37 -13.02
CA TRP A 209 5.16 -12.31 -13.98
C TRP A 209 6.25 -12.66 -14.98
N HIS A 210 6.06 -12.19 -16.22
CA HIS A 210 7.00 -12.28 -17.31
C HIS A 210 7.19 -10.90 -17.91
N ASP A 211 8.43 -10.55 -18.28
CA ASP A 211 8.66 -9.43 -19.16
C ASP A 211 8.25 -9.81 -20.58
N ILE A 212 7.62 -8.88 -21.27
CA ILE A 212 7.07 -9.04 -22.62
C ILE A 212 7.30 -7.76 -23.43
N ASN A 213 7.28 -7.89 -24.75
CA ASN A 213 7.35 -6.71 -25.61
C ASN A 213 6.08 -5.86 -25.46
N CYS A 214 6.26 -4.53 -25.32
CA CYS A 214 5.18 -3.57 -25.09
C CYS A 214 4.19 -3.46 -26.26
N ASP A 215 4.62 -3.77 -27.48
CA ASP A 215 3.81 -3.65 -28.70
C ASP A 215 2.93 -4.87 -28.95
N VAL A 216 3.15 -5.96 -28.23
CA VAL A 216 2.31 -7.16 -28.35
C VAL A 216 0.90 -6.85 -27.81
N GLN A 217 -0.10 -7.25 -28.59
CA GLN A 217 -1.48 -7.05 -28.22
C GLN A 217 -2.01 -8.20 -27.36
N PHE A 218 -2.15 -7.95 -26.06
CA PHE A 218 -2.75 -8.85 -25.09
C PHE A 218 -3.99 -8.25 -24.43
N PRO A 219 -4.87 -9.07 -23.85
CA PRO A 219 -5.77 -8.63 -22.79
C PRO A 219 -4.98 -7.96 -21.66
N PHE A 220 -5.64 -7.25 -20.81
CA PHE A 220 -4.97 -6.49 -19.76
C PHE A 220 -5.81 -6.42 -18.49
N ILE A 221 -5.17 -6.01 -17.41
CA ILE A 221 -5.80 -5.91 -16.09
C ILE A 221 -5.68 -4.46 -15.64
N CYS A 222 -6.82 -3.87 -15.33
CA CYS A 222 -6.89 -2.55 -14.68
C CYS A 222 -7.08 -2.71 -13.18
N HIS A 223 -6.67 -1.72 -12.41
CA HIS A 223 -7.11 -1.57 -11.03
C HIS A 223 -8.02 -0.34 -10.88
N GLU A 224 -8.88 -0.41 -9.90
CA GLU A 224 -9.70 0.69 -9.43
C GLU A 224 -9.43 0.88 -7.94
N ASP A 225 -9.06 2.11 -7.54
CA ASP A 225 -8.80 2.43 -6.14
C ASP A 225 -10.12 2.47 -5.36
N LYS A 226 -10.13 1.85 -4.20
CA LYS A 226 -11.27 1.92 -3.28
C LYS A 226 -11.36 3.25 -2.54
N LEU A 227 -10.24 3.95 -2.41
CA LEU A 227 -10.19 5.28 -1.82
C LEU A 227 -10.11 6.35 -2.92
N ILE A 228 -10.86 7.43 -2.75
CA ILE A 228 -10.80 8.58 -3.63
C ILE A 228 -10.65 9.87 -2.84
N LEU A 229 -9.63 10.67 -3.21
CA LEU A 229 -9.46 12.01 -2.68
C LEU A 229 -10.38 12.99 -3.41
N ILE A 230 -11.20 13.68 -2.67
CA ILE A 230 -12.03 14.76 -3.18
C ILE A 230 -11.34 16.08 -2.89
N GLN A 231 -10.97 16.81 -3.94
CA GLN A 231 -10.23 18.08 -3.85
C GLN A 231 -11.12 19.27 -3.47
N GLN A 232 -12.44 19.10 -3.40
CA GLN A 232 -13.33 20.13 -2.87
C GLN A 232 -13.03 20.37 -1.40
N LYS A 233 -13.11 21.63 -0.97
CA LYS A 233 -12.93 22.02 0.43
C LYS A 233 -14.31 22.16 1.06
N LEU A 234 -14.70 21.17 1.84
CA LEU A 234 -15.99 21.11 2.52
C LEU A 234 -15.80 20.99 4.04
N SER A 235 -16.81 21.43 4.81
CA SER A 235 -16.91 21.11 6.24
C SER A 235 -17.08 19.58 6.40
N TRP A 236 -16.78 19.06 7.59
CA TRP A 236 -16.84 17.61 7.80
C TRP A 236 -18.24 17.02 7.52
N ARG A 237 -19.30 17.71 7.92
CA ARG A 237 -20.69 17.27 7.65
C ARG A 237 -21.04 17.30 6.16
N GLU A 238 -20.58 18.32 5.43
CA GLU A 238 -20.76 18.40 3.99
C GLU A 238 -19.96 17.33 3.26
N ALA A 239 -18.72 17.06 3.69
CA ALA A 239 -17.88 16.00 3.17
C ALA A 239 -18.52 14.61 3.39
N LEU A 240 -19.05 14.36 4.57
CA LEU A 240 -19.80 13.13 4.89
C LEU A 240 -21.02 12.95 3.98
N ARG A 241 -21.80 14.02 3.81
CA ARG A 241 -22.96 14.01 2.89
C ARG A 241 -22.54 13.74 1.46
N TYR A 242 -21.50 14.43 1.00
CA TYR A 242 -20.96 14.23 -0.36
C TYR A 242 -20.53 12.78 -0.60
N CYS A 243 -19.75 12.17 0.33
CA CYS A 243 -19.35 10.79 0.20
C CYS A 243 -20.56 9.85 0.14
N ARG A 244 -21.57 10.05 0.99
CA ARG A 244 -22.78 9.21 1.02
C ARG A 244 -23.67 9.36 -0.20
N GLU A 245 -23.68 10.51 -0.82
CA GLU A 245 -24.45 10.76 -2.03
C GLU A 245 -23.77 10.27 -3.32
N ASN A 246 -22.43 10.30 -3.37
CA ASN A 246 -21.66 10.01 -4.59
C ASN A 246 -20.78 8.74 -4.46
N HIS A 247 -20.54 8.25 -3.25
CA HIS A 247 -19.68 7.15 -2.88
C HIS A 247 -20.31 6.40 -1.71
N VAL A 248 -19.54 5.55 -1.00
CA VAL A 248 -20.07 4.80 0.14
C VAL A 248 -20.14 5.67 1.41
N ASP A 249 -18.99 6.13 1.88
CA ASP A 249 -18.85 6.92 3.11
C ASP A 249 -17.47 7.60 3.16
N LEU A 250 -17.23 8.45 4.18
CA LEU A 250 -15.88 8.87 4.52
C LEU A 250 -15.04 7.68 4.99
N VAL A 251 -13.74 7.70 4.71
CA VAL A 251 -12.84 6.59 5.04
C VAL A 251 -12.70 6.38 6.54
N SER A 252 -12.84 5.13 6.98
CA SER A 252 -12.48 4.66 8.32
C SER A 252 -11.16 3.88 8.27
N VAL A 253 -10.28 4.06 9.26
CA VAL A 253 -8.94 3.48 9.28
C VAL A 253 -8.85 2.47 10.42
N HIS A 254 -8.92 1.20 10.10
CA HIS A 254 -8.99 0.11 11.08
C HIS A 254 -7.67 -0.66 11.23
N SER A 255 -6.65 -0.35 10.42
CA SER A 255 -5.35 -1.01 10.46
C SER A 255 -4.25 -0.10 9.93
N GLU A 256 -3.00 -0.43 10.25
CA GLU A 256 -1.83 0.26 9.71
C GLU A 256 -1.79 0.18 8.18
N GLU A 257 -2.23 -0.93 7.60
CA GLU A 257 -2.30 -1.10 6.15
C GLU A 257 -3.23 -0.07 5.50
N ILE A 258 -4.45 0.12 6.04
CA ILE A 258 -5.38 1.16 5.56
C ILE A 258 -4.77 2.55 5.77
N GLN A 259 -4.06 2.77 6.88
CA GLN A 259 -3.36 4.03 7.14
C GLN A 259 -2.32 4.34 6.06
N LEU A 260 -1.56 3.36 5.61
CA LEU A 260 -0.59 3.55 4.51
C LEU A 260 -1.28 4.01 3.22
N TRP A 261 -2.44 3.46 2.89
CA TRP A 261 -3.20 3.90 1.71
C TRP A 261 -3.80 5.29 1.87
N VAL A 262 -4.31 5.59 3.07
CA VAL A 262 -4.78 6.93 3.39
C VAL A 262 -3.64 7.93 3.28
N LYS A 263 -2.43 7.60 3.73
CA LYS A 263 -1.23 8.42 3.56
C LYS A 263 -0.93 8.70 2.08
N ASP A 264 -0.91 7.66 1.24
CA ASP A 264 -0.65 7.81 -0.21
C ASP A 264 -1.68 8.68 -0.92
N VAL A 265 -2.94 8.57 -0.52
CA VAL A 265 -4.02 9.38 -1.06
C VAL A 265 -3.97 10.82 -0.51
N ALA A 266 -3.76 10.98 0.81
CA ALA A 266 -3.78 12.28 1.49
C ALA A 266 -2.65 13.22 1.03
N GLN A 267 -1.45 12.70 0.72
CA GLN A 267 -0.32 13.54 0.26
C GLN A 267 -0.60 14.27 -1.07
N LYS A 268 -1.60 13.84 -1.84
CA LYS A 268 -2.04 14.48 -3.09
C LYS A 268 -3.01 15.64 -2.84
N ALA A 269 -3.39 15.90 -1.57
CA ALA A 269 -4.36 16.93 -1.20
C ALA A 269 -3.81 18.35 -1.39
N SER A 270 -4.73 19.28 -1.66
CA SER A 270 -4.46 20.73 -1.73
C SER A 270 -4.59 21.43 -0.38
N THR A 271 -5.07 20.73 0.66
CA THR A 271 -5.15 21.22 2.04
C THR A 271 -4.11 20.53 2.92
N ASP A 272 -3.72 21.16 4.03
CA ASP A 272 -2.73 20.59 4.96
C ASP A 272 -3.25 19.38 5.75
N HIS A 273 -4.57 19.26 5.83
CA HIS A 273 -5.26 18.14 6.47
C HIS A 273 -6.38 17.63 5.56
N VAL A 274 -6.79 16.37 5.76
CA VAL A 274 -7.80 15.69 4.96
C VAL A 274 -8.79 14.98 5.89
N TRP A 275 -10.10 15.20 5.70
CA TRP A 275 -11.12 14.61 6.56
C TRP A 275 -11.15 13.08 6.44
N LEU A 276 -11.28 12.44 7.60
CA LEU A 276 -11.59 11.03 7.78
C LEU A 276 -13.02 10.85 8.34
N GLY A 277 -13.51 9.63 8.32
CA GLY A 277 -14.79 9.26 8.95
C GLY A 277 -14.75 9.15 10.48
N LEU A 278 -13.95 9.97 11.12
CA LEU A 278 -13.68 9.94 12.56
C LEU A 278 -14.35 11.11 13.26
N ARG A 279 -15.08 10.84 14.32
CA ARG A 279 -15.85 11.85 15.06
C ARG A 279 -15.77 11.62 16.56
N HIS A 280 -15.74 12.72 17.30
CA HIS A 280 -15.91 12.72 18.74
C HIS A 280 -17.38 12.95 19.13
N THR A 281 -17.86 12.22 20.11
CA THR A 281 -19.16 12.47 20.73
C THR A 281 -19.00 13.06 22.13
N CYS A 282 -19.39 14.30 22.28
CA CYS A 282 -19.27 15.02 23.54
C CYS A 282 -20.17 14.43 24.65
N ALA A 283 -21.28 13.81 24.26
CA ALA A 283 -22.20 13.19 25.22
C ALA A 283 -21.62 11.95 25.92
N LEU A 284 -20.72 11.24 25.25
CA LEU A 284 -20.09 10.01 25.75
C LEU A 284 -18.59 10.16 25.96
N SER A 285 -18.01 11.32 25.59
CA SER A 285 -16.56 11.60 25.66
C SER A 285 -15.73 10.52 25.01
N LEU A 286 -16.09 10.14 23.78
CA LEU A 286 -15.38 9.10 23.03
C LEU A 286 -15.29 9.40 21.55
N TRP A 287 -14.22 8.91 20.93
CA TRP A 287 -14.02 8.89 19.49
C TRP A 287 -14.56 7.62 18.87
N PHE A 288 -15.16 7.71 17.69
CA PHE A 288 -15.71 6.57 16.95
C PHE A 288 -15.63 6.80 15.44
N TRP A 289 -15.59 5.70 14.68
CA TRP A 289 -15.76 5.73 13.23
C TRP A 289 -17.24 5.80 12.87
N ILE A 290 -17.58 6.61 11.84
CA ILE A 290 -18.96 6.74 11.37
C ILE A 290 -19.53 5.45 10.78
N SER A 291 -18.68 4.45 10.47
CA SER A 291 -19.07 3.07 10.14
C SER A 291 -19.75 2.36 11.32
N GLY A 292 -19.65 2.89 12.53
CA GLY A 292 -20.14 2.28 13.77
C GLY A 292 -19.10 1.44 14.49
N ASP A 293 -17.88 1.36 13.96
CA ASP A 293 -16.80 0.55 14.52
C ASP A 293 -16.04 1.32 15.63
N PHE A 294 -15.49 0.56 16.58
CA PHE A 294 -14.58 1.10 17.59
C PHE A 294 -13.20 1.39 16.97
N ILE A 295 -12.43 2.26 17.62
CA ILE A 295 -11.04 2.53 17.24
C ILE A 295 -10.17 1.39 17.79
N CYS A 296 -9.81 0.45 16.93
CA CYS A 296 -8.91 -0.67 17.25
C CYS A 296 -7.46 -0.42 16.85
N TYR A 297 -7.25 0.47 15.91
CA TYR A 297 -5.96 1.01 15.47
C TYR A 297 -6.04 2.52 15.61
N ASP A 298 -5.00 3.15 16.11
CA ASP A 298 -4.90 4.60 16.21
C ASP A 298 -3.55 5.11 15.64
N ASN A 299 -3.56 6.35 15.15
CA ASN A 299 -2.37 7.04 14.64
C ASN A 299 -2.45 8.54 14.98
N TRP A 300 -2.84 8.86 16.21
CA TRP A 300 -2.98 10.22 16.67
C TRP A 300 -1.64 10.97 16.75
N ALA A 301 -1.63 12.23 16.32
CA ALA A 301 -0.56 13.16 16.62
C ALA A 301 -0.52 13.46 18.13
N PRO A 302 0.67 13.71 18.70
CA PRO A 302 0.81 14.03 20.13
C PRO A 302 -0.17 15.12 20.59
N GLY A 303 -0.91 14.86 21.66
CA GLY A 303 -1.89 15.79 22.24
C GLY A 303 -3.24 15.82 21.50
N ASN A 304 -3.50 14.92 20.57
CA ASN A 304 -4.78 14.76 19.88
C ASN A 304 -5.47 13.46 20.28
N GLY A 305 -6.75 13.33 20.00
CA GLY A 305 -7.50 12.09 20.20
C GLY A 305 -7.80 11.78 21.67
N THR A 306 -7.80 12.76 22.54
CA THR A 306 -8.14 12.58 23.96
C THR A 306 -9.65 12.44 24.16
N ASP A 307 -10.05 11.73 25.22
CA ASP A 307 -11.47 11.58 25.56
C ASP A 307 -12.11 12.91 26.00
N SER A 308 -11.29 13.89 26.43
CA SER A 308 -11.71 15.20 26.92
C SER A 308 -11.52 16.30 25.87
N GLU A 309 -12.04 16.12 24.67
CA GLU A 309 -12.02 17.15 23.64
C GLU A 309 -12.92 18.35 24.01
N ASP A 310 -12.46 19.56 23.68
CA ASP A 310 -13.28 20.75 23.79
C ASP A 310 -14.36 20.77 22.71
N CYS A 311 -15.57 20.54 23.09
CA CYS A 311 -16.73 20.45 22.22
C CYS A 311 -17.45 21.79 22.00
N SER A 312 -16.94 22.88 22.52
CA SER A 312 -17.58 24.21 22.40
C SER A 312 -16.66 25.13 21.55
N PRO A 313 -17.19 25.92 20.60
CA PRO A 313 -18.61 26.01 20.19
C PRO A 313 -19.02 24.97 19.11
N VAL A 314 -18.12 24.09 18.65
CA VAL A 314 -18.39 23.11 17.60
C VAL A 314 -17.79 21.75 17.96
N GLU A 315 -18.40 20.68 17.45
CA GLU A 315 -17.94 19.32 17.66
C GLU A 315 -16.58 19.07 16.99
N ARG A 316 -15.86 18.07 17.50
CA ARG A 316 -14.52 17.68 17.02
C ARG A 316 -14.61 16.50 16.06
N THR A 317 -13.81 16.56 15.02
CA THR A 317 -13.74 15.53 13.98
C THR A 317 -12.29 15.23 13.62
N GLY A 318 -12.04 14.01 13.17
CA GLY A 318 -10.70 13.55 12.84
C GLY A 318 -10.30 13.83 11.40
N ALA A 319 -9.10 14.32 11.24
CA ALA A 319 -8.45 14.49 9.95
C ALA A 319 -7.05 13.88 9.98
N VAL A 320 -6.51 13.52 8.83
CA VAL A 320 -5.10 13.11 8.67
C VAL A 320 -4.29 14.27 8.12
N GLN A 321 -3.06 14.43 8.61
CA GLN A 321 -2.09 15.37 8.03
C GLN A 321 -1.76 14.93 6.60
N ALA A 322 -1.82 15.86 5.64
CA ALA A 322 -1.51 15.56 4.25
C ALA A 322 -0.01 15.32 4.01
N ARG A 323 0.85 15.85 4.86
CA ARG A 323 2.32 15.78 4.75
C ARG A 323 2.94 15.59 6.14
N GLY A 324 4.25 15.35 6.17
CA GLY A 324 4.98 15.05 7.41
C GLY A 324 4.70 13.63 7.88
N ASP A 325 4.47 13.44 9.17
CA ASP A 325 4.23 12.12 9.78
C ASP A 325 2.88 11.52 9.41
N GLN A 326 1.98 12.34 8.82
CA GLN A 326 0.65 11.93 8.36
C GLN A 326 -0.18 11.25 9.48
N GLN A 327 -0.10 11.84 10.67
CA GLN A 327 -0.85 11.43 11.85
C GLN A 327 -2.24 12.07 11.88
N TRP A 328 -3.12 11.51 12.72
CA TRP A 328 -4.47 12.04 12.89
C TRP A 328 -4.47 13.23 13.83
N VAL A 329 -5.31 14.19 13.50
CA VAL A 329 -5.50 15.41 14.31
C VAL A 329 -6.98 15.65 14.55
N SER A 330 -7.28 16.21 15.73
CA SER A 330 -8.60 16.65 16.12
C SER A 330 -8.82 18.09 15.64
N LEU A 331 -9.83 18.32 14.82
CA LEU A 331 -10.15 19.63 14.26
C LEU A 331 -11.64 19.96 14.41
N PRO A 332 -12.02 21.26 14.50
CA PRO A 332 -13.41 21.68 14.50
C PRO A 332 -14.10 21.28 13.18
N GLU A 333 -15.32 20.71 13.28
CA GLU A 333 -16.06 20.19 12.12
C GLU A 333 -16.42 21.23 11.06
N ASN A 334 -16.37 22.51 11.39
CA ASN A 334 -16.69 23.62 10.48
C ASN A 334 -15.51 24.11 9.62
N GLN A 335 -14.30 23.58 9.83
CA GLN A 335 -13.20 23.83 8.89
C GLN A 335 -13.51 23.20 7.52
N THR A 336 -12.97 23.81 6.45
CA THR A 336 -13.16 23.29 5.09
C THR A 336 -11.88 22.67 4.56
N LEU A 337 -11.91 21.35 4.38
CA LEU A 337 -10.76 20.54 3.95
C LEU A 337 -11.11 19.63 2.79
N ASN A 338 -10.09 19.14 2.09
CA ASN A 338 -10.23 17.97 1.23
C ASN A 338 -10.64 16.75 2.10
N PHE A 339 -11.15 15.69 1.48
CA PHE A 339 -11.61 14.51 2.20
C PHE A 339 -11.47 13.25 1.37
N ILE A 340 -11.43 12.09 2.04
CA ILE A 340 -11.28 10.78 1.39
C ILE A 340 -12.57 10.00 1.55
N CYS A 341 -13.17 9.62 0.41
CA CYS A 341 -14.32 8.73 0.38
C CYS A 341 -13.93 7.29 0.03
N ILE A 342 -14.72 6.32 0.49
CA ILE A 342 -14.71 4.93 0.04
C ILE A 342 -15.62 4.83 -1.19
N ARG A 343 -15.13 4.26 -2.30
CA ARG A 343 -15.94 4.04 -3.51
C ARG A 343 -16.95 2.91 -3.33
N TYR A 344 -18.06 2.99 -4.06
CA TYR A 344 -18.99 1.88 -4.17
C TYR A 344 -18.30 0.63 -4.73
N GLU A 345 -18.65 -0.53 -4.19
CA GLU A 345 -18.37 -1.80 -4.85
C GLU A 345 -19.43 -1.96 -5.96
N GLY A 346 -19.08 -1.61 -7.19
CA GLY A 346 -19.92 -1.82 -8.36
C GLY A 346 -20.00 -3.30 -8.76
#